data_a78cd6099c3d6dccc629e156d16e342a
#
_entry.id   a78cd6099c3d6dccc629e156d16e342a
#
_cell.length_a   1.000
_cell.length_b   1.000
_cell.length_c   1.000
_cell.angle_alpha   90.00
_cell.angle_beta   90.00
_cell.angle_gamma   90.00
#
_symmetry.space_group_name_H-M   'P 1'
#
loop_
_entity.id
_entity.type
_entity.pdbx_description
1 polymer ?
#
loop_
_entity_poly.entity_id
_entity_poly.type
_entity_poly.pdbx_seq_one_letter_code
_entity_poly.pdbx_strand_id
1 'polypeptide(L)'
;MFAGTKYSCDFEKRLKQLLNALKKNPNAILFIDEIHMIIGAGSSMGSTMDASNLIKPALANGTLRCIGSTTFQEYRQVFEKDHALSRRFQKIDVNEPSISETIEILRGLKSKFEDFHHVEYDDKSLVAAVELSAKFINDRFLPDKAIDVID
;
A
#
# COMPACT_ATOMS: atom_id res chain seq x y z
N MET A 1 20.42 26.59 0.77
CA MET A 1 19.58 26.21 -0.36
C MET A 1 20.06 24.95 -1.09
N PHE A 2 20.71 23.97 -0.41
CA PHE A 2 21.32 22.80 -1.05
C PHE A 2 21.01 21.44 -0.35
N ALA A 3 20.05 21.41 0.56
CA ALA A 3 19.72 20.17 1.28
C ALA A 3 18.86 19.17 0.46
N GLY A 4 18.00 19.67 -0.44
CA GLY A 4 17.06 18.83 -1.21
C GLY A 4 17.71 18.01 -2.33
N THR A 5 18.78 18.46 -2.94
CA THR A 5 19.42 17.80 -4.09
C THR A 5 20.23 16.55 -3.71
N LYS A 6 20.80 16.51 -2.50
CA LYS A 6 21.58 15.35 -2.02
C LYS A 6 20.69 14.13 -1.74
N TYR A 7 19.51 14.33 -1.19
CA TYR A 7 18.56 13.25 -0.89
C TYR A 7 17.94 12.64 -2.16
N SER A 8 17.70 13.44 -3.20
CA SER A 8 17.17 12.95 -4.49
C SER A 8 18.17 12.05 -5.22
N CYS A 9 19.44 12.44 -5.29
CA CYS A 9 20.50 11.63 -5.91
C CYS A 9 20.71 10.30 -5.17
N ASP A 10 20.63 10.27 -3.85
CA ASP A 10 20.78 9.04 -3.06
C ASP A 10 19.58 8.10 -3.25
N PHE A 11 18.37 8.62 -3.32
CA PHE A 11 17.18 7.83 -3.58
C PHE A 11 17.22 7.18 -4.98
N GLU A 12 17.52 7.97 -6.00
CA GLU A 12 17.66 7.48 -7.39
C GLU A 12 18.73 6.38 -7.51
N LYS A 13 19.88 6.57 -6.87
CA LYS A 13 20.95 5.59 -6.84
C LYS A 13 20.53 4.28 -6.19
N ARG A 14 19.85 4.35 -5.03
CA ARG A 14 19.31 3.18 -4.32
C ARG A 14 18.24 2.47 -5.14
N LEU A 15 17.36 3.23 -5.78
CA LEU A 15 16.32 2.66 -6.64
C LEU A 15 16.93 1.93 -7.85
N LYS A 16 17.94 2.51 -8.50
CA LYS A 16 18.68 1.84 -9.58
C LYS A 16 19.37 0.55 -9.10
N GLN A 17 19.96 0.57 -7.92
CA GLN A 17 20.56 -0.62 -7.32
C GLN A 17 19.52 -1.72 -7.04
N LEU A 18 18.36 -1.34 -6.48
CA LEU A 18 17.25 -2.25 -6.25
C LEU A 18 16.75 -2.87 -7.56
N LEU A 19 16.48 -2.06 -8.58
CA LEU A 19 16.03 -2.55 -9.88
C LEU A 19 17.05 -3.49 -10.54
N ASN A 20 18.34 -3.21 -10.39
CA ASN A 20 19.40 -4.10 -10.88
C ASN A 20 19.49 -5.43 -10.09
N ALA A 21 19.25 -5.40 -8.79
CA ALA A 21 19.18 -6.60 -7.97
C ALA A 21 17.95 -7.47 -8.33
N LEU A 22 16.80 -6.84 -8.57
CA LEU A 22 15.59 -7.53 -8.98
C LEU A 22 15.71 -8.18 -10.36
N LYS A 23 16.39 -7.55 -11.31
CA LYS A 23 16.70 -8.14 -12.64
C LYS A 23 17.50 -9.44 -12.55
N LYS A 24 18.33 -9.58 -11.52
CA LYS A 24 19.13 -10.81 -11.28
C LYS A 24 18.33 -11.93 -10.62
N ASN A 25 17.15 -11.61 -10.09
CA ASN A 25 16.25 -12.54 -9.39
C ASN A 25 14.87 -12.58 -10.07
N PRO A 26 14.69 -13.38 -11.12
CA PRO A 26 13.45 -13.39 -11.92
C PRO A 26 12.20 -13.84 -11.15
N ASN A 27 12.39 -14.47 -9.98
CA ASN A 27 11.32 -14.90 -9.09
C ASN A 27 10.94 -13.85 -8.02
N ALA A 28 11.69 -12.75 -7.93
CA ALA A 28 11.37 -11.69 -6.99
C ALA A 28 10.14 -10.91 -7.44
N ILE A 29 9.31 -10.55 -6.48
CA ILE A 29 8.14 -9.67 -6.66
C ILE A 29 8.38 -8.44 -5.80
N LEU A 30 8.34 -7.26 -6.40
CA LEU A 30 8.42 -5.99 -5.69
C LEU A 30 7.03 -5.58 -5.24
N PHE A 31 6.84 -5.40 -3.94
CA PHE A 31 5.64 -4.74 -3.41
C PHE A 31 5.91 -3.25 -3.23
N ILE A 32 5.02 -2.41 -3.77
CA ILE A 32 5.09 -0.95 -3.65
C ILE A 32 3.77 -0.47 -3.04
N ASP A 33 3.85 0.00 -1.81
CA ASP A 33 2.74 0.68 -1.18
C ASP A 33 2.57 2.09 -1.76
N GLU A 34 1.32 2.55 -1.88
CA GLU A 34 1.00 3.87 -2.45
C GLU A 34 1.70 4.11 -3.81
N ILE A 35 1.66 3.11 -4.69
CA ILE A 35 2.39 3.12 -5.99
C ILE A 35 2.09 4.36 -6.84
N HIS A 36 0.92 4.96 -6.68
CA HIS A 36 0.53 6.20 -7.37
C HIS A 36 1.46 7.37 -7.01
N MET A 37 2.02 7.39 -5.80
CA MET A 37 2.99 8.41 -5.39
C MET A 37 4.26 8.40 -6.25
N ILE A 38 4.68 7.22 -6.70
CA ILE A 38 5.87 7.07 -7.54
C ILE A 38 5.54 7.31 -9.01
N ILE A 39 4.37 6.84 -9.46
CA ILE A 39 3.98 6.87 -10.88
C ILE A 39 3.34 8.19 -11.26
N GLY A 40 2.51 8.77 -10.38
CA GLY A 40 1.72 9.99 -10.63
C GLY A 40 2.48 11.30 -10.46
N ALA A 41 3.66 11.28 -9.90
CA ALA A 41 4.43 12.47 -9.54
C ALA A 41 5.00 13.29 -10.72
N GLY A 42 4.58 12.99 -11.93
CA GLY A 42 5.05 13.68 -13.15
C GLY A 42 4.67 15.16 -13.28
N SER A 43 3.96 15.76 -12.31
CA SER A 43 3.45 17.13 -12.46
C SER A 43 3.83 18.14 -11.38
N SER A 44 4.46 17.76 -10.26
CA SER A 44 4.54 18.74 -9.17
C SER A 44 5.84 18.85 -8.37
N MET A 45 6.82 17.95 -8.44
CA MET A 45 8.05 18.12 -7.65
C MET A 45 9.27 17.40 -8.25
N GLY A 46 10.38 18.11 -8.41
CA GLY A 46 11.59 17.69 -9.13
C GLY A 46 12.30 16.41 -8.70
N SER A 47 12.00 15.82 -7.54
CA SER A 47 12.66 14.59 -7.07
C SER A 47 11.88 13.31 -7.38
N THR A 48 10.58 13.41 -7.54
CA THR A 48 9.68 12.27 -7.84
C THR A 48 9.61 11.96 -9.34
N MET A 49 9.92 12.94 -10.18
CA MET A 49 10.03 12.75 -11.64
C MET A 49 11.07 11.69 -12.02
N ASP A 50 12.18 11.63 -11.29
CA ASP A 50 13.28 10.71 -11.58
C ASP A 50 12.92 9.26 -11.25
N ALA A 51 12.20 9.02 -10.14
CA ALA A 51 11.73 7.69 -9.76
C ALA A 51 10.73 7.11 -10.76
N SER A 52 9.78 7.92 -11.21
CA SER A 52 8.79 7.53 -12.21
C SER A 52 9.45 7.15 -13.54
N ASN A 53 10.45 7.92 -13.97
CA ASN A 53 11.20 7.66 -15.20
C ASN A 53 12.04 6.38 -15.15
N LEU A 54 12.42 5.92 -13.95
CA LEU A 54 13.15 4.67 -13.76
C LEU A 54 12.24 3.45 -13.68
N ILE A 55 11.11 3.57 -12.98
CA ILE A 55 10.20 2.45 -12.72
C ILE A 55 9.28 2.18 -13.92
N LYS A 56 8.72 3.22 -14.55
CA LYS A 56 7.80 3.06 -15.69
C LYS A 56 8.37 2.17 -16.81
N PRO A 57 9.61 2.35 -17.29
CA PRO A 57 10.17 1.48 -18.30
C PRO A 57 10.33 0.02 -17.83
N ALA A 58 10.73 -0.20 -16.59
CA ALA A 58 10.91 -1.54 -16.03
C ALA A 58 9.57 -2.30 -15.91
N LEU A 59 8.51 -1.59 -15.55
CA LEU A 59 7.15 -2.11 -15.51
C LEU A 59 6.61 -2.35 -16.94
N ALA A 60 6.77 -1.37 -17.82
CA ALA A 60 6.28 -1.43 -19.20
C ALA A 60 6.93 -2.56 -20.01
N ASN A 61 8.20 -2.86 -19.77
CA ASN A 61 8.92 -3.93 -20.47
C ASN A 61 8.71 -5.32 -19.87
N GLY A 62 7.96 -5.45 -18.77
CA GLY A 62 7.72 -6.72 -18.08
C GLY A 62 8.96 -7.32 -17.42
N THR A 63 10.03 -6.55 -17.25
CA THR A 63 11.26 -6.99 -16.58
C THR A 63 11.15 -6.97 -15.06
N LEU A 64 10.12 -6.34 -14.53
CA LEU A 64 9.83 -6.23 -13.11
C LEU A 64 8.44 -6.81 -12.81
N ARG A 65 8.39 -7.79 -11.92
CA ARG A 65 7.14 -8.25 -11.32
C ARG A 65 6.82 -7.36 -10.13
N CYS A 66 5.64 -6.74 -10.13
CA CYS A 66 5.27 -5.77 -9.12
C CYS A 66 3.83 -5.98 -8.66
N ILE A 67 3.62 -5.82 -7.36
CA ILE A 67 2.31 -5.65 -6.75
C ILE A 67 2.31 -4.23 -6.18
N GLY A 68 1.34 -3.42 -6.57
CA GLY A 68 1.18 -2.06 -6.05
C GLY A 68 -0.14 -1.90 -5.33
N SER A 69 -0.14 -1.27 -4.15
CA SER A 69 -1.36 -0.83 -3.50
C SER A 69 -1.66 0.62 -3.86
N THR A 70 -2.93 0.96 -3.93
CA THR A 70 -3.41 2.34 -4.15
C THR A 70 -4.90 2.42 -3.83
N THR A 71 -5.45 3.62 -3.70
CA THR A 71 -6.88 3.82 -3.54
C THR A 71 -7.61 3.78 -4.89
N PHE A 72 -8.93 3.58 -4.87
CA PHE A 72 -9.76 3.63 -6.08
C PHE A 72 -9.68 4.99 -6.78
N GLN A 73 -9.56 6.06 -6.01
CA GLN A 73 -9.49 7.42 -6.55
C GLN A 73 -8.18 7.65 -7.29
N GLU A 74 -7.05 7.34 -6.69
CA GLU A 74 -5.72 7.47 -7.29
C GLU A 74 -5.54 6.53 -8.48
N TYR A 75 -6.09 5.30 -8.41
CA TYR A 75 -6.06 4.37 -9.53
C TYR A 75 -6.69 5.00 -10.78
N ARG A 76 -7.89 5.59 -10.66
CA ARG A 76 -8.55 6.29 -11.76
C ARG A 76 -7.76 7.48 -12.28
N GLN A 77 -7.13 8.23 -11.38
CA GLN A 77 -6.40 9.44 -11.76
C GLN A 77 -5.07 9.15 -12.45
N VAL A 78 -4.38 8.10 -12.06
CA VAL A 78 -3.01 7.79 -12.50
C VAL A 78 -2.98 6.63 -13.48
N PHE A 79 -3.55 5.47 -13.14
CA PHE A 79 -3.41 4.25 -13.93
C PHE A 79 -4.36 4.18 -15.11
N GLU A 80 -5.61 4.58 -14.97
CA GLU A 80 -6.57 4.56 -16.09
C GLU A 80 -6.19 5.54 -17.20
N LYS A 81 -5.52 6.63 -16.86
CA LYS A 81 -5.04 7.63 -17.82
C LYS A 81 -3.76 7.21 -18.54
N ASP A 82 -2.97 6.35 -17.96
CA ASP A 82 -1.73 5.84 -18.55
C ASP A 82 -1.95 4.50 -19.20
N HIS A 83 -2.23 4.51 -20.51
CA HIS A 83 -2.49 3.29 -21.30
C HIS A 83 -1.32 2.29 -21.30
N ALA A 84 -0.09 2.73 -21.09
CA ALA A 84 1.06 1.82 -21.01
C ALA A 84 1.07 1.02 -19.71
N LEU A 85 0.66 1.64 -18.61
CA LEU A 85 0.56 1.00 -17.30
C LEU A 85 -0.71 0.17 -17.17
N SER A 86 -1.86 0.66 -17.63
CA SER A 86 -3.14 -0.05 -17.50
C SER A 86 -3.14 -1.40 -18.22
N ARG A 87 -2.35 -1.55 -19.30
CA ARG A 87 -2.17 -2.83 -20.00
C ARG A 87 -1.24 -3.82 -19.29
N ARG A 88 -0.49 -3.38 -18.29
CA ARG A 88 0.53 -4.17 -17.59
C ARG A 88 0.15 -4.54 -16.16
N PHE A 89 -0.82 -3.83 -15.60
CA PHE A 89 -1.34 -4.10 -14.27
C PHE A 89 -2.75 -4.67 -14.37
N GLN A 90 -2.95 -5.81 -13.72
CA GLN A 90 -4.29 -6.33 -13.46
C GLN A 90 -4.80 -5.70 -12.17
N LYS A 91 -5.94 -5.05 -12.25
CA LYS A 91 -6.63 -4.51 -11.07
C LYS A 91 -7.22 -5.66 -10.25
N ILE A 92 -6.97 -5.62 -8.95
CA ILE A 92 -7.58 -6.51 -7.96
C ILE A 92 -8.25 -5.61 -6.94
N ASP A 93 -9.57 -5.68 -6.86
CA ASP A 93 -10.35 -4.89 -5.90
C ASP A 93 -10.31 -5.57 -4.53
N VAL A 94 -9.91 -4.81 -3.51
CA VAL A 94 -9.97 -5.20 -2.10
C VAL A 94 -11.11 -4.42 -1.48
N ASN A 95 -12.23 -5.09 -1.26
CA ASN A 95 -13.43 -4.48 -0.69
C ASN A 95 -13.37 -4.46 0.83
N GLU A 96 -14.12 -3.53 1.44
CA GLU A 96 -14.33 -3.51 2.88
C GLU A 96 -14.98 -4.84 3.32
N PRO A 97 -14.42 -5.53 4.33
CA PRO A 97 -15.01 -6.76 4.84
C PRO A 97 -16.31 -6.47 5.58
N SER A 98 -17.18 -7.46 5.64
CA SER A 98 -18.38 -7.43 6.46
C SER A 98 -18.05 -7.41 7.97
N ILE A 99 -19.04 -7.06 8.79
CA ILE A 99 -18.91 -7.12 10.25
C ILE A 99 -18.47 -8.51 10.71
N SER A 100 -19.08 -9.57 10.18
CA SER A 100 -18.74 -10.96 10.54
C SER A 100 -17.30 -11.32 10.15
N GLU A 101 -16.87 -10.97 8.95
CA GLU A 101 -15.49 -11.20 8.51
C GLU A 101 -14.48 -10.40 9.35
N THR A 102 -14.84 -9.17 9.71
CA THR A 102 -13.99 -8.33 10.57
C THR A 102 -13.84 -8.93 11.98
N ILE A 103 -14.89 -9.51 12.55
CA ILE A 103 -14.80 -10.22 13.82
C ILE A 103 -13.78 -11.38 13.73
N GLU A 104 -13.83 -12.16 12.64
CA GLU A 104 -12.85 -13.25 12.43
C GLU A 104 -11.43 -12.72 12.25
N ILE A 105 -11.25 -11.58 11.56
CA ILE A 105 -9.96 -10.91 11.45
C ILE A 105 -9.42 -10.53 12.83
N LEU A 106 -10.24 -9.90 13.68
CA LEU A 106 -9.83 -9.50 15.03
C LEU A 106 -9.49 -10.72 15.88
N ARG A 107 -10.26 -11.81 15.79
CA ARG A 107 -9.95 -13.09 16.46
C ARG A 107 -8.59 -13.64 16.04
N GLY A 108 -8.27 -13.55 14.74
CA GLY A 108 -6.96 -13.96 14.20
C GLY A 108 -5.79 -13.08 14.67
N LEU A 109 -6.06 -11.81 14.98
CA LEU A 109 -5.05 -10.87 15.48
C LEU A 109 -4.93 -10.86 17.01
N LYS A 110 -5.95 -11.36 17.72
CA LYS A 110 -6.10 -11.31 19.18
C LYS A 110 -4.80 -11.61 19.93
N SER A 111 -4.20 -12.76 19.68
CA SER A 111 -3.01 -13.19 20.43
C SER A 111 -1.83 -12.21 20.28
N LYS A 112 -1.67 -11.61 19.11
CA LYS A 112 -0.58 -10.64 18.86
C LYS A 112 -0.79 -9.34 19.63
N PHE A 113 -2.03 -8.86 19.70
CA PHE A 113 -2.38 -7.67 20.47
C PHE A 113 -2.32 -7.94 21.97
N GLU A 114 -2.76 -9.11 22.43
CA GLU A 114 -2.63 -9.55 23.82
C GLU A 114 -1.17 -9.59 24.28
N ASP A 115 -0.29 -10.16 23.44
CA ASP A 115 1.14 -10.22 23.71
C ASP A 115 1.79 -8.82 23.74
N PHE A 116 1.37 -7.94 22.83
CA PHE A 116 1.94 -6.59 22.70
C PHE A 116 1.51 -5.66 23.83
N HIS A 117 0.21 -5.68 24.17
CA HIS A 117 -0.36 -4.79 25.18
C HIS A 117 -0.37 -5.40 26.59
N HIS A 118 0.02 -6.68 26.73
CA HIS A 118 0.00 -7.42 28.02
C HIS A 118 -1.40 -7.44 28.66
N VAL A 119 -2.42 -7.67 27.86
CA VAL A 119 -3.84 -7.76 28.26
C VAL A 119 -4.47 -9.03 27.68
N GLU A 120 -5.66 -9.38 28.17
CA GLU A 120 -6.50 -10.43 27.59
C GLU A 120 -7.79 -9.80 27.05
N TYR A 121 -8.15 -10.11 25.80
CA TYR A 121 -9.40 -9.67 25.19
C TYR A 121 -10.47 -10.74 25.35
N ASP A 122 -11.62 -10.39 25.92
CA ASP A 122 -12.83 -11.22 25.84
C ASP A 122 -13.39 -11.18 24.41
N ASP A 123 -13.95 -12.30 23.95
CA ASP A 123 -14.57 -12.40 22.62
C ASP A 123 -15.69 -11.37 22.42
N LYS A 124 -16.47 -11.10 23.46
CA LYS A 124 -17.51 -10.08 23.45
C LYS A 124 -16.95 -8.67 23.22
N SER A 125 -15.77 -8.39 23.74
CA SER A 125 -15.10 -7.10 23.53
C SER A 125 -14.67 -6.92 22.08
N LEU A 126 -14.18 -7.98 21.43
CA LEU A 126 -13.85 -7.96 20.01
C LEU A 126 -15.09 -7.72 19.14
N VAL A 127 -16.18 -8.43 19.43
CA VAL A 127 -17.47 -8.24 18.74
C VAL A 127 -17.96 -6.80 18.92
N ALA A 128 -17.96 -6.29 20.17
CA ALA A 128 -18.36 -4.93 20.47
C ALA A 128 -17.50 -3.88 19.75
N ALA A 129 -16.17 -4.08 19.69
CA ALA A 129 -15.26 -3.20 18.97
C ALA A 129 -15.63 -3.09 17.48
N VAL A 130 -15.95 -4.20 16.83
CA VAL A 130 -16.36 -4.21 15.42
C VAL A 130 -17.74 -3.55 15.24
N GLU A 131 -18.74 -3.95 16.02
CA GLU A 131 -20.11 -3.41 15.87
C GLU A 131 -20.18 -1.91 16.17
N LEU A 132 -19.51 -1.46 17.23
CA LEU A 132 -19.52 -0.05 17.62
C LEU A 132 -18.70 0.81 16.65
N SER A 133 -17.54 0.33 16.19
CA SER A 133 -16.76 1.04 15.18
C SER A 133 -17.52 1.15 13.85
N ALA A 134 -18.19 0.08 13.42
CA ALA A 134 -19.02 0.07 12.23
C ALA A 134 -20.17 1.09 12.33
N LYS A 135 -20.77 1.21 13.51
CA LYS A 135 -21.92 2.09 13.74
C LYS A 135 -21.57 3.56 13.92
N PHE A 136 -20.47 3.86 14.59
CA PHE A 136 -20.17 5.23 15.05
C PHE A 136 -18.98 5.89 14.36
N ILE A 137 -18.06 5.10 13.74
CA ILE A 137 -16.91 5.63 13.01
C ILE A 137 -17.23 5.57 11.50
N ASN A 138 -17.61 6.72 10.92
CA ASN A 138 -18.08 6.78 9.54
C ASN A 138 -17.03 7.28 8.54
N ASP A 139 -15.93 7.81 9.01
CA ASP A 139 -14.83 8.37 8.21
C ASP A 139 -13.71 7.36 7.89
N ARG A 140 -13.84 6.12 8.39
CA ARG A 140 -12.90 5.02 8.20
C ARG A 140 -13.61 3.73 7.83
N PHE A 141 -12.86 2.78 7.28
CA PHE A 141 -13.35 1.48 6.82
C PHE A 141 -12.96 0.35 7.76
N LEU A 142 -13.72 -0.73 7.73
CA LEU A 142 -13.33 -2.00 8.34
C LEU A 142 -12.22 -2.65 7.48
N PRO A 143 -11.27 -3.40 8.06
CA PRO A 143 -11.16 -3.73 9.49
C PRO A 143 -10.45 -2.65 10.31
N ASP A 144 -9.78 -1.68 9.70
CA ASP A 144 -8.86 -0.75 10.35
C ASP A 144 -9.49 -0.01 11.52
N LYS A 145 -10.70 0.55 11.33
CA LYS A 145 -11.39 1.27 12.42
C LYS A 145 -11.73 0.39 13.63
N ALA A 146 -11.88 -0.92 13.43
CA ALA A 146 -12.12 -1.86 14.53
C ALA A 146 -10.80 -2.27 15.20
N ILE A 147 -9.72 -2.40 14.42
CA ILE A 147 -8.38 -2.65 14.91
C ILE A 147 -7.92 -1.46 15.78
N ASP A 148 -8.11 -0.22 15.32
CA ASP A 148 -7.76 0.99 16.09
C ASP A 148 -8.48 1.08 17.45
N VAL A 149 -9.64 0.43 17.60
CA VAL A 149 -10.39 0.41 18.87
C VAL A 149 -9.76 -0.55 19.88
N ILE A 150 -9.11 -1.61 19.42
CA ILE A 150 -8.47 -2.59 20.29
C ILE A 150 -6.96 -2.34 20.49
N ASP A 151 -6.34 -1.50 19.63
CA ASP A 151 -4.94 -1.09 19.73
C ASP A 151 -4.78 0.04 20.76
#